data_8f3953d45dfb80f77053f08462fb35c4
#
_entry.id   8f3953d45dfb80f77053f08462fb35c4
#
_cell.length_a   1.000
_cell.length_b   1.000
_cell.length_c   1.000
_cell.angle_alpha   90.00
_cell.angle_beta   90.00
_cell.angle_gamma   90.00
#
_symmetry.space_group_name_H-M   'P 1'
#
loop_
_entity.id
_entity.type
_entity.pdbx_description
1 polymer ?
#
loop_
_entity_poly.entity_id
_entity_poly.type
_entity_poly.pdbx_seq_one_letter_code
_entity_poly.pdbx_strand_id
1 'polypeptide(L)'
;MGLNLLKAGFPLTVWNRTKAKAEPLIAAGAKLATDPRGVAEHADILITIVSDPQALEAVLFKSGALVALRQGATLIDSSTVSPDLARRVAAACAERGVDFLDAPVTGGTWGAQKGELVFMVGGKAEVLERVKPVLEAMGKKFPLLGPNGAGQTVKLGMNLLLALQVDAFAECLALVRGAGVPAEKLMEVFQASMARSGVLDVKAPMMVKGEFPASFPLRLMHKDVRLALELARERGVKLPAGAAAYETYSEVLSSSKDDPDFSAVVRFWKQ
;
A
#
# COMPACT_ATOMS: atom_id res chain seq x y z
N MET A 1 -6.89 2.50 10.36
CA MET A 1 -7.29 1.09 10.52
C MET A 1 -7.46 0.74 12.00
N GLY A 2 -6.40 0.60 12.81
CA GLY A 2 -6.51 0.16 14.21
C GLY A 2 -7.49 0.99 15.07
N LEU A 3 -7.48 2.32 14.96
CA LEU A 3 -8.45 3.17 15.65
C LEU A 3 -9.90 2.88 15.26
N ASN A 4 -10.14 2.49 14.01
CA ASN A 4 -11.49 2.16 13.54
C ASN A 4 -11.95 0.81 14.10
N LEU A 5 -11.03 -0.17 14.24
CA LEU A 5 -11.33 -1.44 14.91
C LEU A 5 -11.74 -1.21 16.38
N LEU A 6 -10.98 -0.38 17.10
CA LEU A 6 -11.32 -0.02 18.48
C LEU A 6 -12.68 0.69 18.58
N LYS A 7 -12.96 1.65 17.68
CA LYS A 7 -14.26 2.33 17.61
C LYS A 7 -15.42 1.39 17.32
N ALA A 8 -15.18 0.33 16.55
CA ALA A 8 -16.16 -0.71 16.26
C ALA A 8 -16.30 -1.75 17.39
N GLY A 9 -15.56 -1.60 18.50
CA GLY A 9 -15.65 -2.46 19.67
C GLY A 9 -14.78 -3.72 19.62
N PHE A 10 -13.92 -3.88 18.62
CA PHE A 10 -13.03 -5.03 18.57
C PHE A 10 -11.90 -4.90 19.58
N PRO A 11 -11.62 -5.94 20.41
CA PRO A 11 -10.43 -5.95 21.24
C PRO A 11 -9.18 -5.99 20.34
N LEU A 12 -8.20 -5.12 20.62
CA LEU A 12 -7.03 -4.97 19.76
C LEU A 12 -5.74 -5.09 20.57
N THR A 13 -4.86 -6.00 20.13
CA THR A 13 -3.46 -6.05 20.56
C THR A 13 -2.60 -5.60 19.40
N VAL A 14 -1.64 -4.71 19.65
CA VAL A 14 -0.81 -4.11 18.62
C VAL A 14 0.67 -4.26 18.90
N TRP A 15 1.44 -4.32 17.83
CA TRP A 15 2.88 -4.16 17.86
C TRP A 15 3.32 -3.28 16.68
N ASN A 16 4.35 -2.50 16.89
CA ASN A 16 5.04 -1.76 15.84
C ASN A 16 6.53 -1.69 16.12
N ARG A 17 7.39 -1.84 15.09
CA ARG A 17 8.85 -1.73 15.22
C ARG A 17 9.29 -0.43 15.92
N THR A 18 8.61 0.69 15.62
CA THR A 18 8.78 1.96 16.32
C THR A 18 7.67 2.11 17.36
N LYS A 19 7.96 1.83 18.62
CA LYS A 19 6.97 1.79 19.73
C LYS A 19 6.10 3.06 19.78
N ALA A 20 6.69 4.23 19.63
CA ALA A 20 5.97 5.50 19.65
C ALA A 20 4.83 5.60 18.61
N LYS A 21 4.91 4.87 17.49
CA LYS A 21 3.82 4.82 16.51
C LYS A 21 2.59 4.03 16.97
N ALA A 22 2.71 3.23 18.02
CA ALA A 22 1.58 2.51 18.63
C ALA A 22 0.87 3.34 19.72
N GLU A 23 1.48 4.40 20.23
CA GLU A 23 0.94 5.21 21.34
C GLU A 23 -0.50 5.71 21.11
N PRO A 24 -0.89 6.22 19.93
CA PRO A 24 -2.28 6.63 19.70
C PRO A 24 -3.30 5.49 19.82
N LEU A 25 -2.89 4.26 19.49
CA LEU A 25 -3.73 3.07 19.62
C LEU A 25 -3.83 2.63 21.08
N ILE A 26 -2.71 2.68 21.82
CA ILE A 26 -2.66 2.36 23.25
C ILE A 26 -3.55 3.35 24.02
N ALA A 27 -3.42 4.65 23.73
CA ALA A 27 -4.27 5.69 24.34
C ALA A 27 -5.78 5.49 24.04
N ALA A 28 -6.10 4.85 22.90
CA ALA A 28 -7.46 4.48 22.53
C ALA A 28 -7.92 3.11 23.07
N GLY A 29 -7.11 2.43 23.90
CA GLY A 29 -7.49 1.19 24.57
C GLY A 29 -6.90 -0.09 23.98
N ALA A 30 -5.99 -0.02 23.01
CA ALA A 30 -5.28 -1.20 22.51
C ALA A 30 -4.24 -1.71 23.54
N LYS A 31 -4.05 -3.03 23.57
CA LYS A 31 -2.95 -3.65 24.32
C LYS A 31 -1.66 -3.61 23.49
N LEU A 32 -0.55 -3.29 24.11
CA LEU A 32 0.77 -3.34 23.47
C LEU A 32 1.43 -4.71 23.73
N ALA A 33 1.80 -5.40 22.66
CA ALA A 33 2.66 -6.58 22.74
C ALA A 33 4.15 -6.19 22.67
N THR A 34 5.02 -7.02 23.21
CA THR A 34 6.48 -6.82 23.18
C THR A 34 7.08 -7.08 21.80
N ASP A 35 6.50 -8.02 21.07
CA ASP A 35 6.95 -8.47 19.75
C ASP A 35 5.76 -8.96 18.89
N PRO A 36 5.97 -9.25 17.59
CA PRO A 36 4.92 -9.75 16.71
C PRO A 36 4.34 -11.11 17.15
N ARG A 37 5.15 -11.96 17.77
CA ARG A 37 4.73 -13.27 18.27
C ARG A 37 3.67 -13.10 19.37
N GLY A 38 3.90 -12.20 20.32
CA GLY A 38 2.94 -11.91 21.39
C GLY A 38 1.61 -11.35 20.89
N VAL A 39 1.56 -10.69 19.71
CA VAL A 39 0.29 -10.34 19.06
C VAL A 39 -0.42 -11.59 18.55
N ALA A 40 0.32 -12.51 17.93
CA ALA A 40 -0.24 -13.68 17.25
C ALA A 40 -0.78 -14.75 18.20
N GLU A 41 -0.16 -14.95 19.37
CA GLU A 41 -0.48 -16.04 20.31
C GLU A 41 -1.94 -16.11 20.76
N HIS A 42 -2.62 -14.95 20.79
CA HIS A 42 -4.00 -14.85 21.26
C HIS A 42 -4.97 -14.30 20.18
N ALA A 43 -4.48 -14.15 18.95
CA ALA A 43 -5.29 -13.57 17.87
C ALA A 43 -6.17 -14.62 17.20
N ASP A 44 -7.47 -14.31 17.06
CA ASP A 44 -8.37 -14.98 16.12
C ASP A 44 -8.09 -14.52 14.70
N ILE A 45 -7.79 -13.22 14.55
CA ILE A 45 -7.44 -12.58 13.29
C ILE A 45 -6.18 -11.75 13.51
N LEU A 46 -5.10 -12.10 12.81
CA LEU A 46 -3.87 -11.32 12.75
C LEU A 46 -3.90 -10.47 11.46
N ILE A 47 -3.72 -9.16 11.61
CA ILE A 47 -3.62 -8.25 10.45
C ILE A 47 -2.20 -7.70 10.39
N THR A 48 -1.55 -7.87 9.24
CA THR A 48 -0.24 -7.27 8.96
C THR A 48 -0.38 -6.13 7.95
N ILE A 49 0.31 -5.01 8.21
CA ILE A 49 0.48 -3.90 7.27
C ILE A 49 1.86 -3.28 7.50
N VAL A 50 2.81 -3.63 6.64
CA VAL A 50 4.22 -3.24 6.76
C VAL A 50 4.74 -2.67 5.43
N SER A 51 5.93 -2.08 5.47
CA SER A 51 6.46 -1.27 4.35
C SER A 51 6.87 -2.07 3.11
N ASP A 52 7.35 -3.30 3.30
CA ASP A 52 8.05 -4.04 2.24
C ASP A 52 8.05 -5.56 2.51
N PRO A 53 8.43 -6.38 1.49
CA PRO A 53 8.51 -7.84 1.62
C PRO A 53 9.42 -8.30 2.75
N GLN A 54 10.56 -7.64 2.97
CA GLN A 54 11.53 -8.00 3.99
C GLN A 54 10.96 -7.78 5.39
N ALA A 55 10.19 -6.71 5.58
CA ALA A 55 9.49 -6.44 6.83
C ALA A 55 8.40 -7.48 7.11
N LEU A 56 7.67 -7.92 6.07
CA LEU A 56 6.66 -8.98 6.23
C LEU A 56 7.31 -10.31 6.59
N GLU A 57 8.38 -10.69 5.92
CA GLU A 57 9.15 -11.91 6.26
C GLU A 57 9.70 -11.85 7.70
N ALA A 58 10.23 -10.70 8.11
CA ALA A 58 10.71 -10.52 9.47
C ALA A 58 9.59 -10.68 10.50
N VAL A 59 8.43 -10.10 10.25
CA VAL A 59 7.26 -10.18 11.13
C VAL A 59 6.67 -11.58 11.19
N LEU A 60 6.50 -12.26 10.07
CA LEU A 60 5.81 -13.55 10.04
C LEU A 60 6.73 -14.72 10.36
N PHE A 61 7.91 -14.77 9.74
CA PHE A 61 8.78 -15.95 9.83
C PHE A 61 9.88 -15.79 10.88
N LYS A 62 10.62 -14.66 10.87
CA LYS A 62 11.79 -14.50 11.77
C LYS A 62 11.37 -14.28 13.22
N SER A 63 10.29 -13.53 13.47
CA SER A 63 9.79 -13.32 14.84
C SER A 63 9.01 -14.50 15.40
N GLY A 64 8.63 -15.46 14.54
CA GLY A 64 7.79 -16.59 14.91
C GLY A 64 6.30 -16.26 15.04
N ALA A 65 5.83 -15.11 14.55
CA ALA A 65 4.40 -14.76 14.64
C ALA A 65 3.52 -15.78 13.91
N LEU A 66 3.92 -16.23 12.71
CA LEU A 66 3.17 -17.25 11.98
C LEU A 66 3.07 -18.57 12.76
N VAL A 67 4.16 -18.96 13.42
CA VAL A 67 4.20 -20.20 14.21
C VAL A 67 3.34 -20.10 15.46
N ALA A 68 3.17 -18.91 16.02
CA ALA A 68 2.36 -18.65 17.20
C ALA A 68 0.85 -18.60 16.94
N LEU A 69 0.43 -18.41 15.66
CA LEU A 69 -0.99 -18.46 15.31
C LEU A 69 -1.57 -19.85 15.59
N ARG A 70 -2.72 -19.86 16.23
CA ARG A 70 -3.47 -21.11 16.52
C ARG A 70 -4.16 -21.63 15.26
N GLN A 71 -4.38 -22.92 15.21
CA GLN A 71 -5.23 -23.54 14.19
C GLN A 71 -6.62 -22.89 14.16
N GLY A 72 -7.15 -22.64 12.96
CA GLY A 72 -8.42 -21.95 12.76
C GLY A 72 -8.35 -20.42 12.81
N ALA A 73 -7.22 -19.83 13.19
CA ALA A 73 -7.01 -18.38 13.07
C ALA A 73 -6.94 -17.94 11.60
N THR A 74 -7.13 -16.64 11.37
CA THR A 74 -6.98 -16.04 10.03
C THR A 74 -5.88 -14.99 10.04
N LEU A 75 -4.94 -15.07 9.09
CA LEU A 75 -3.97 -14.03 8.79
C LEU A 75 -4.49 -13.20 7.60
N ILE A 76 -4.53 -11.88 7.76
CA ILE A 76 -4.86 -10.93 6.69
C ILE A 76 -3.63 -10.04 6.47
N ASP A 77 -3.00 -10.14 5.31
CA ASP A 77 -1.89 -9.24 4.96
C ASP A 77 -2.37 -8.09 4.09
N SER A 78 -2.32 -6.88 4.62
CA SER A 78 -2.67 -5.63 3.93
C SER A 78 -1.44 -4.87 3.42
N SER A 79 -0.25 -5.45 3.51
CA SER A 79 0.98 -4.90 2.94
C SER A 79 0.96 -4.99 1.42
N THR A 80 1.81 -4.21 0.74
CA THR A 80 2.06 -4.38 -0.70
C THR A 80 3.37 -5.13 -0.89
N VAL A 81 3.26 -6.38 -1.35
CA VAL A 81 4.36 -7.32 -1.56
C VAL A 81 4.22 -8.04 -2.91
N SER A 82 5.16 -8.92 -3.26
CA SER A 82 5.01 -9.73 -4.47
C SER A 82 3.89 -10.78 -4.31
N PRO A 83 3.18 -11.12 -5.41
CA PRO A 83 2.20 -12.21 -5.39
C PRO A 83 2.82 -13.56 -4.99
N ASP A 84 4.11 -13.78 -5.29
CA ASP A 84 4.82 -15.00 -4.89
C ASP A 84 5.04 -15.07 -3.38
N LEU A 85 5.40 -13.96 -2.74
CA LEU A 85 5.49 -13.93 -1.27
C LEU A 85 4.12 -14.19 -0.64
N ALA A 86 3.04 -13.60 -1.18
CA ALA A 86 1.69 -13.87 -0.69
C ALA A 86 1.33 -15.36 -0.80
N ARG A 87 1.66 -16.02 -1.93
CA ARG A 87 1.46 -17.47 -2.10
C ARG A 87 2.30 -18.31 -1.14
N ARG A 88 3.55 -17.93 -0.89
CA ARG A 88 4.41 -18.59 0.12
C ARG A 88 3.84 -18.47 1.52
N VAL A 89 3.33 -17.28 1.90
CA VAL A 89 2.66 -17.08 3.19
C VAL A 89 1.39 -17.94 3.27
N ALA A 90 0.59 -18.00 2.20
CA ALA A 90 -0.60 -18.83 2.13
C ALA A 90 -0.30 -20.32 2.35
N ALA A 91 0.75 -20.82 1.70
CA ALA A 91 1.19 -22.22 1.87
C ALA A 91 1.62 -22.51 3.32
N ALA A 92 2.45 -21.64 3.90
CA ALA A 92 2.90 -21.77 5.28
C ALA A 92 1.76 -21.66 6.31
N CYS A 93 0.73 -20.86 6.03
CA CYS A 93 -0.50 -20.82 6.83
C CYS A 93 -1.28 -22.14 6.72
N ALA A 94 -1.45 -22.67 5.51
CA ALA A 94 -2.20 -23.90 5.26
C ALA A 94 -1.59 -25.11 5.98
N GLU A 95 -0.26 -25.24 6.01
CA GLU A 95 0.46 -26.28 6.74
C GLU A 95 0.14 -26.28 8.27
N ARG A 96 -0.36 -25.16 8.77
CA ARG A 96 -0.70 -24.96 10.18
C ARG A 96 -2.20 -24.91 10.45
N GLY A 97 -3.04 -25.10 9.42
CA GLY A 97 -4.48 -24.95 9.55
C GLY A 97 -4.92 -23.51 9.84
N VAL A 98 -4.12 -22.52 9.40
CA VAL A 98 -4.42 -21.09 9.47
C VAL A 98 -4.94 -20.63 8.11
N ASP A 99 -6.03 -19.87 8.10
CA ASP A 99 -6.52 -19.27 6.85
C ASP A 99 -5.75 -18.00 6.51
N PHE A 100 -5.62 -17.70 5.21
CA PHE A 100 -4.89 -16.54 4.74
C PHE A 100 -5.64 -15.77 3.66
N LEU A 101 -5.63 -14.44 3.78
CA LEU A 101 -6.04 -13.49 2.74
C LEU A 101 -4.90 -12.50 2.47
N ASP A 102 -4.49 -12.36 1.23
CA ASP A 102 -3.76 -11.17 0.79
C ASP A 102 -4.79 -10.09 0.45
N ALA A 103 -4.77 -9.02 1.20
CA ALA A 103 -5.77 -7.97 1.16
C ALA A 103 -5.14 -6.56 1.19
N PRO A 104 -4.22 -6.25 0.23
CA PRO A 104 -3.67 -4.91 0.12
C PRO A 104 -4.77 -3.88 -0.11
N VAL A 105 -4.50 -2.63 0.30
CA VAL A 105 -5.51 -1.57 0.36
C VAL A 105 -5.22 -0.41 -0.59
N THR A 106 -6.27 0.30 -0.99
CA THR A 106 -6.18 1.62 -1.60
C THR A 106 -7.13 2.60 -0.91
N GLY A 107 -6.89 3.91 -1.03
CA GLY A 107 -7.62 4.98 -0.35
C GLY A 107 -6.72 5.89 0.50
N GLY A 108 -5.43 5.54 0.64
CA GLY A 108 -4.43 6.35 1.35
C GLY A 108 -4.73 6.52 2.84
N THR A 109 -4.03 7.46 3.46
CA THR A 109 -4.19 7.78 4.89
C THR A 109 -5.59 8.33 5.20
N TRP A 110 -6.16 9.12 4.31
CA TRP A 110 -7.50 9.68 4.45
C TRP A 110 -8.58 8.57 4.47
N GLY A 111 -8.54 7.64 3.51
CA GLY A 111 -9.44 6.48 3.49
C GLY A 111 -9.28 5.61 4.73
N ALA A 112 -8.04 5.41 5.19
CA ALA A 112 -7.76 4.65 6.41
C ALA A 112 -8.34 5.31 7.68
N GLN A 113 -8.28 6.66 7.77
CA GLN A 113 -8.87 7.40 8.89
C GLN A 113 -10.39 7.30 8.91
N LYS A 114 -11.02 7.40 7.74
CA LYS A 114 -12.48 7.38 7.60
C LYS A 114 -13.12 5.98 7.60
N GLY A 115 -12.33 4.92 7.52
CA GLY A 115 -12.87 3.55 7.34
C GLY A 115 -13.41 3.36 5.92
N GLU A 116 -12.83 3.98 4.93
CA GLU A 116 -13.28 4.00 3.54
C GLU A 116 -12.29 3.30 2.58
N LEU A 117 -11.43 2.46 3.11
CA LEU A 117 -10.48 1.71 2.29
C LEU A 117 -11.21 0.75 1.34
N VAL A 118 -10.57 0.49 0.20
CA VAL A 118 -10.90 -0.64 -0.67
C VAL A 118 -9.83 -1.70 -0.48
N PHE A 119 -10.23 -2.90 -0.08
CA PHE A 119 -9.36 -4.06 0.07
C PHE A 119 -9.41 -4.90 -1.19
N MET A 120 -8.27 -5.17 -1.79
CA MET A 120 -8.15 -6.05 -2.95
C MET A 120 -7.86 -7.46 -2.46
N VAL A 121 -8.90 -8.30 -2.36
CA VAL A 121 -8.79 -9.56 -1.64
C VAL A 121 -8.43 -10.71 -2.58
N GLY A 122 -7.37 -11.45 -2.24
CA GLY A 122 -7.03 -12.75 -2.78
C GLY A 122 -7.15 -13.83 -1.71
N GLY A 123 -7.77 -14.97 -2.05
CA GLY A 123 -7.96 -16.10 -1.14
C GLY A 123 -9.32 -16.77 -1.29
N LYS A 124 -9.79 -17.42 -0.24
CA LYS A 124 -11.05 -18.17 -0.24
C LYS A 124 -12.24 -17.28 0.11
N ALA A 125 -13.37 -17.46 -0.59
CA ALA A 125 -14.60 -16.70 -0.37
C ALA A 125 -15.16 -16.89 1.04
N GLU A 126 -15.18 -18.12 1.55
CA GLU A 126 -15.67 -18.42 2.89
C GLU A 126 -14.83 -17.75 3.99
N VAL A 127 -13.53 -17.58 3.76
CA VAL A 127 -12.66 -16.85 4.69
C VAL A 127 -12.97 -15.36 4.68
N LEU A 128 -13.15 -14.78 3.46
CA LEU A 128 -13.53 -13.37 3.32
C LEU A 128 -14.86 -13.08 4.05
N GLU A 129 -15.89 -13.89 3.82
CA GLU A 129 -17.20 -13.68 4.47
C GLU A 129 -17.09 -13.76 6.01
N ARG A 130 -16.29 -14.67 6.53
CA ARG A 130 -16.06 -14.82 7.97
C ARG A 130 -15.39 -13.59 8.61
N VAL A 131 -14.45 -12.97 7.92
CA VAL A 131 -13.70 -11.79 8.45
C VAL A 131 -14.29 -10.45 8.02
N LYS A 132 -15.34 -10.47 7.20
CA LYS A 132 -15.97 -9.27 6.64
C LYS A 132 -16.37 -8.24 7.71
N PRO A 133 -16.95 -8.60 8.87
CA PRO A 133 -17.27 -7.61 9.91
C PRO A 133 -16.04 -6.82 10.39
N VAL A 134 -14.86 -7.45 10.43
CA VAL A 134 -13.59 -6.79 10.81
C VAL A 134 -13.11 -5.86 9.70
N LEU A 135 -13.25 -6.28 8.43
CA LEU A 135 -12.87 -5.44 7.29
C LEU A 135 -13.78 -4.23 7.13
N GLU A 136 -15.09 -4.37 7.41
CA GLU A 136 -16.11 -3.30 7.36
C GLU A 136 -15.82 -2.16 8.34
N ALA A 137 -15.16 -2.45 9.45
CA ALA A 137 -14.67 -1.40 10.35
C ALA A 137 -13.57 -0.52 9.72
N MET A 138 -12.91 -1.00 8.69
CA MET A 138 -11.74 -0.33 8.09
C MET A 138 -11.93 0.13 6.65
N GLY A 139 -12.96 -0.40 5.96
CA GLY A 139 -13.17 -0.13 4.53
C GLY A 139 -14.60 -0.32 4.09
N LYS A 140 -14.87 0.00 2.82
CA LYS A 140 -16.21 -0.04 2.21
C LYS A 140 -16.37 -1.07 1.10
N LYS A 141 -15.27 -1.55 0.51
CA LYS A 141 -15.31 -2.49 -0.63
C LYS A 141 -14.25 -3.56 -0.45
N PHE A 142 -14.63 -4.80 -0.74
CA PHE A 142 -13.82 -6.00 -0.52
C PHE A 142 -13.94 -6.96 -1.72
N PRO A 143 -13.63 -6.52 -2.98
CA PRO A 143 -13.72 -7.41 -4.12
C PRO A 143 -12.78 -8.61 -3.94
N LEU A 144 -13.34 -9.82 -4.04
CA LEU A 144 -12.57 -11.05 -4.14
C LEU A 144 -12.09 -11.21 -5.59
N LEU A 145 -10.77 -11.17 -5.78
CA LEU A 145 -10.13 -11.06 -7.09
C LEU A 145 -9.62 -12.41 -7.62
N GLY A 146 -9.67 -13.44 -6.79
CA GLY A 146 -9.20 -14.79 -7.13
C GLY A 146 -8.44 -15.46 -5.99
N PRO A 147 -7.65 -16.50 -6.29
CA PRO A 147 -6.84 -17.18 -5.28
C PRO A 147 -5.76 -16.26 -4.69
N ASN A 148 -5.07 -16.73 -3.64
CA ASN A 148 -3.99 -15.99 -3.01
C ASN A 148 -2.93 -15.49 -4.02
N GLY A 149 -2.55 -14.23 -3.86
CA GLY A 149 -1.70 -13.45 -4.76
C GLY A 149 -2.49 -12.61 -5.78
N ALA A 150 -3.80 -12.85 -5.96
CA ALA A 150 -4.61 -12.04 -6.88
C ALA A 150 -4.79 -10.60 -6.36
N GLY A 151 -4.97 -10.42 -5.05
CA GLY A 151 -5.03 -9.10 -4.42
C GLY A 151 -3.76 -8.30 -4.67
N GLN A 152 -2.60 -8.91 -4.43
CA GLN A 152 -1.30 -8.28 -4.70
C GLN A 152 -1.10 -7.95 -6.18
N THR A 153 -1.49 -8.85 -7.08
CA THR A 153 -1.39 -8.62 -8.54
C THR A 153 -2.16 -7.36 -8.96
N VAL A 154 -3.41 -7.22 -8.52
CA VAL A 154 -4.23 -6.05 -8.83
C VAL A 154 -3.66 -4.80 -8.16
N LYS A 155 -3.18 -4.91 -6.91
CA LYS A 155 -2.54 -3.79 -6.21
C LYS A 155 -1.32 -3.26 -6.94
N LEU A 156 -0.44 -4.12 -7.42
CA LEU A 156 0.75 -3.72 -8.17
C LEU A 156 0.37 -3.05 -9.49
N GLY A 157 -0.61 -3.59 -10.23
CA GLY A 157 -1.14 -2.96 -11.44
C GLY A 157 -1.73 -1.56 -11.18
N MET A 158 -2.50 -1.42 -10.09
CA MET A 158 -3.07 -0.13 -9.69
C MET A 158 -2.00 0.89 -9.29
N ASN A 159 -0.99 0.48 -8.53
CA ASN A 159 0.08 1.39 -8.14
C ASN A 159 0.99 1.77 -9.31
N LEU A 160 1.22 0.85 -10.26
CA LEU A 160 1.89 1.17 -11.52
C LEU A 160 1.10 2.24 -12.30
N LEU A 161 -0.22 2.08 -12.43
CA LEU A 161 -1.07 3.08 -13.09
C LEU A 161 -1.00 4.45 -12.41
N LEU A 162 -1.03 4.49 -11.08
CA LEU A 162 -0.89 5.76 -10.33
C LEU A 162 0.48 6.41 -10.55
N ALA A 163 1.55 5.61 -10.54
CA ALA A 163 2.91 6.11 -10.79
C ALA A 163 3.04 6.70 -12.18
N LEU A 164 2.55 6.00 -13.21
CA LEU A 164 2.59 6.47 -14.60
C LEU A 164 1.78 7.76 -14.82
N GLN A 165 0.61 7.89 -14.20
CA GLN A 165 -0.19 9.11 -14.31
C GLN A 165 0.54 10.32 -13.71
N VAL A 166 1.18 10.15 -12.57
CA VAL A 166 1.91 11.22 -11.90
C VAL A 166 3.18 11.58 -12.67
N ASP A 167 3.89 10.59 -13.19
CA ASP A 167 5.09 10.78 -14.02
C ASP A 167 4.76 11.51 -15.34
N ALA A 168 3.72 11.07 -16.06
CA ALA A 168 3.23 11.72 -17.28
C ALA A 168 2.79 13.19 -17.05
N PHE A 169 2.15 13.48 -15.90
CA PHE A 169 1.82 14.85 -15.56
C PHE A 169 3.06 15.69 -15.24
N ALA A 170 4.08 15.09 -14.62
CA ALA A 170 5.35 15.76 -14.36
C ALA A 170 6.08 16.14 -15.66
N GLU A 171 6.10 15.24 -16.66
CA GLU A 171 6.61 15.55 -18.01
C GLU A 171 5.82 16.67 -18.69
N CYS A 172 4.49 16.60 -18.65
CA CYS A 172 3.63 17.65 -19.20
C CYS A 172 3.93 19.00 -18.55
N LEU A 173 4.05 19.05 -17.23
CA LEU A 173 4.37 20.28 -16.49
C LEU A 173 5.75 20.83 -16.87
N ALA A 174 6.75 19.95 -17.03
CA ALA A 174 8.10 20.34 -17.46
C ALA A 174 8.09 20.91 -18.88
N LEU A 175 7.42 20.26 -19.83
CA LEU A 175 7.27 20.74 -21.20
C LEU A 175 6.63 22.13 -21.25
N VAL A 176 5.52 22.31 -20.54
CA VAL A 176 4.74 23.57 -20.54
C VAL A 176 5.57 24.71 -19.92
N ARG A 177 6.24 24.46 -18.80
CA ARG A 177 7.17 25.43 -18.17
C ARG A 177 8.34 25.74 -19.07
N GLY A 178 8.95 24.74 -19.71
CA GLY A 178 10.06 24.91 -20.65
C GLY A 178 9.68 25.74 -21.88
N ALA A 179 8.42 25.72 -22.28
CA ALA A 179 7.87 26.59 -23.33
C ALA A 179 7.45 28.00 -22.84
N GLY A 180 7.70 28.35 -21.57
CA GLY A 180 7.41 29.67 -21.00
C GLY A 180 5.95 29.88 -20.59
N VAL A 181 5.13 28.84 -20.54
CA VAL A 181 3.72 28.94 -20.12
C VAL A 181 3.64 28.73 -18.58
N PRO A 182 2.94 29.65 -17.85
CA PRO A 182 2.78 29.50 -16.40
C PRO A 182 2.04 28.21 -16.02
N ALA A 183 2.50 27.54 -14.99
CA ALA A 183 1.91 26.27 -14.52
C ALA A 183 0.44 26.43 -14.08
N GLU A 184 0.06 27.60 -13.61
CA GLU A 184 -1.31 27.94 -13.20
C GLU A 184 -2.26 27.87 -14.41
N LYS A 185 -1.78 28.28 -15.60
CA LYS A 185 -2.55 28.19 -16.85
C LYS A 185 -2.71 26.74 -17.32
N LEU A 186 -1.68 25.93 -17.15
CA LEU A 186 -1.82 24.48 -17.35
C LEU A 186 -2.91 23.91 -16.43
N MET A 187 -2.91 24.29 -15.14
CA MET A 187 -3.90 23.78 -14.18
C MET A 187 -5.33 24.18 -14.53
N GLU A 188 -5.57 25.41 -15.03
CA GLU A 188 -6.89 25.83 -15.50
C GLU A 188 -7.42 24.90 -16.61
N VAL A 189 -6.60 24.60 -17.60
CA VAL A 189 -6.95 23.69 -18.71
C VAL A 189 -7.09 22.24 -18.21
N PHE A 190 -6.14 21.77 -17.39
CA PHE A 190 -6.15 20.42 -16.85
C PHE A 190 -7.44 20.12 -16.08
N GLN A 191 -7.87 21.04 -15.20
CA GLN A 191 -9.09 20.87 -14.40
C GLN A 191 -10.38 20.80 -15.23
N ALA A 192 -10.38 21.40 -16.42
CA ALA A 192 -11.51 21.38 -17.36
C ALA A 192 -11.43 20.23 -18.38
N SER A 193 -10.34 19.47 -18.40
CA SER A 193 -10.05 18.46 -19.43
C SER A 193 -10.40 17.04 -19.01
N MET A 194 -10.39 16.12 -19.98
CA MET A 194 -10.50 14.67 -19.77
C MET A 194 -9.22 14.04 -19.20
N ALA A 195 -8.10 14.77 -19.11
CA ALA A 195 -6.84 14.29 -18.58
C ALA A 195 -6.87 14.10 -17.04
N ARG A 196 -7.92 14.56 -16.37
CA ARG A 196 -8.09 14.44 -14.92
C ARG A 196 -8.18 12.98 -14.47
N SER A 197 -7.66 12.75 -13.28
CA SER A 197 -7.87 11.50 -12.55
C SER A 197 -7.82 11.77 -11.04
N GLY A 198 -8.40 10.87 -10.24
CA GLY A 198 -8.43 11.05 -8.78
C GLY A 198 -7.04 11.20 -8.15
N VAL A 199 -6.00 10.59 -8.69
CA VAL A 199 -4.64 10.80 -8.20
C VAL A 199 -4.10 12.16 -8.62
N LEU A 200 -4.34 12.59 -9.83
CA LEU A 200 -3.86 13.88 -10.34
C LEU A 200 -4.59 15.06 -9.71
N ASP A 201 -5.88 14.92 -9.36
CA ASP A 201 -6.61 15.96 -8.61
C ASP A 201 -5.91 16.29 -7.28
N VAL A 202 -5.22 15.31 -6.67
CA VAL A 202 -4.46 15.49 -5.43
C VAL A 202 -3.01 15.87 -5.70
N LYS A 203 -2.34 15.21 -6.66
CA LYS A 203 -0.89 15.31 -6.84
C LYS A 203 -0.44 16.46 -7.74
N ALA A 204 -1.24 16.84 -8.75
CA ALA A 204 -0.89 17.94 -9.65
C ALA A 204 -0.70 19.28 -8.90
N PRO A 205 -1.58 19.70 -7.98
CA PRO A 205 -1.35 20.89 -7.17
C PRO A 205 -0.05 20.85 -6.35
N MET A 206 0.33 19.68 -5.81
CA MET A 206 1.58 19.50 -5.07
C MET A 206 2.80 19.71 -5.97
N MET A 207 2.77 19.18 -7.20
CA MET A 207 3.84 19.33 -8.18
C MET A 207 3.98 20.77 -8.67
N VAL A 208 2.87 21.47 -8.89
CA VAL A 208 2.89 22.89 -9.30
C VAL A 208 3.47 23.77 -8.20
N LYS A 209 3.07 23.57 -6.94
CA LYS A 209 3.57 24.31 -5.77
C LYS A 209 4.99 23.91 -5.37
N GLY A 210 5.43 22.71 -5.69
CA GLY A 210 6.72 22.18 -5.24
C GLY A 210 6.73 21.73 -3.77
N GLU A 211 5.56 21.42 -3.22
CA GLU A 211 5.37 20.97 -1.83
C GLU A 211 4.95 19.50 -1.81
N PHE A 212 5.68 18.65 -1.08
CA PHE A 212 5.51 17.20 -1.13
C PHE A 212 5.32 16.58 0.26
N PRO A 213 4.30 16.99 1.05
CA PRO A 213 4.00 16.36 2.33
C PRO A 213 3.65 14.89 2.10
N ALA A 214 4.37 14.00 2.78
CA ALA A 214 4.27 12.56 2.53
C ALA A 214 2.89 12.01 2.91
N SER A 215 2.05 11.75 1.90
CA SER A 215 0.82 10.95 2.02
C SER A 215 1.04 9.53 1.53
N PHE A 216 1.90 9.35 0.51
CA PHE A 216 2.44 8.08 0.08
C PHE A 216 3.93 8.27 -0.31
N PRO A 217 4.87 7.77 0.50
CA PRO A 217 6.29 8.02 0.31
C PRO A 217 6.84 7.55 -1.03
N LEU A 218 7.74 8.36 -1.61
CA LEU A 218 8.41 8.09 -2.89
C LEU A 218 9.08 6.71 -2.91
N ARG A 219 9.80 6.34 -1.84
CA ARG A 219 10.45 5.03 -1.72
C ARG A 219 9.48 3.85 -1.79
N LEU A 220 8.24 4.03 -1.30
CA LEU A 220 7.21 2.97 -1.36
C LEU A 220 6.61 2.85 -2.75
N MET A 221 6.39 3.95 -3.46
CA MET A 221 5.97 3.91 -4.86
C MET A 221 7.05 3.30 -5.75
N HIS A 222 8.31 3.69 -5.59
CA HIS A 222 9.46 3.10 -6.28
C HIS A 222 9.52 1.57 -6.05
N LYS A 223 9.37 1.12 -4.81
CA LYS A 223 9.28 -0.32 -4.48
C LYS A 223 8.12 -0.99 -5.22
N ASP A 224 6.93 -0.37 -5.24
CA ASP A 224 5.74 -0.96 -5.85
C ASP A 224 5.88 -1.07 -7.38
N VAL A 225 6.46 -0.05 -8.03
CA VAL A 225 6.78 -0.10 -9.48
C VAL A 225 7.81 -1.21 -9.76
N ARG A 226 8.85 -1.35 -8.94
CA ARG A 226 9.83 -2.45 -9.07
C ARG A 226 9.15 -3.82 -8.98
N LEU A 227 8.30 -4.03 -7.98
CA LEU A 227 7.56 -5.30 -7.84
C LEU A 227 6.62 -5.56 -9.03
N ALA A 228 6.01 -4.53 -9.60
CA ALA A 228 5.20 -4.65 -10.81
C ALA A 228 6.03 -5.07 -12.02
N LEU A 229 7.24 -4.51 -12.20
CA LEU A 229 8.16 -4.88 -13.26
C LEU A 229 8.71 -6.31 -13.10
N GLU A 230 9.00 -6.74 -11.86
CA GLU A 230 9.40 -8.11 -11.54
C GLU A 230 8.29 -9.09 -11.92
N LEU A 231 7.04 -8.83 -11.49
CA LEU A 231 5.87 -9.64 -11.85
C LEU A 231 5.67 -9.68 -13.37
N ALA A 232 5.80 -8.56 -14.06
CA ALA A 232 5.65 -8.49 -15.51
C ALA A 232 6.69 -9.38 -16.23
N ARG A 233 7.95 -9.34 -15.78
CA ARG A 233 9.03 -10.18 -16.30
C ARG A 233 8.71 -11.67 -16.12
N GLU A 234 8.24 -12.07 -14.94
CA GLU A 234 7.83 -13.45 -14.64
C GLU A 234 6.68 -13.93 -15.54
N ARG A 235 5.80 -13.02 -15.95
CA ARG A 235 4.62 -13.31 -16.78
C ARG A 235 4.83 -13.07 -18.27
N GLY A 236 6.01 -12.67 -18.70
CA GLY A 236 6.32 -12.36 -20.09
C GLY A 236 5.58 -11.12 -20.63
N VAL A 237 5.13 -10.21 -19.74
CA VAL A 237 4.44 -8.97 -20.09
C VAL A 237 5.46 -7.84 -20.22
N LYS A 238 5.38 -7.07 -21.31
CA LYS A 238 6.24 -5.89 -21.52
C LYS A 238 5.57 -4.65 -20.93
N LEU A 239 6.30 -3.90 -20.11
CA LEU A 239 5.86 -2.65 -19.49
C LEU A 239 6.86 -1.51 -19.81
N PRO A 240 6.97 -1.05 -21.08
CA PRO A 240 7.99 -0.07 -21.45
C PRO A 240 7.83 1.27 -20.72
N ALA A 241 6.60 1.79 -20.59
CA ALA A 241 6.34 3.01 -19.82
C ALA A 241 6.66 2.82 -18.33
N GLY A 242 6.34 1.64 -17.76
CA GLY A 242 6.68 1.32 -16.38
C GLY A 242 8.19 1.28 -16.13
N ALA A 243 8.96 0.78 -17.09
CA ALA A 243 10.42 0.77 -17.01
C ALA A 243 10.99 2.20 -17.03
N ALA A 244 10.51 3.05 -17.94
CA ALA A 244 10.92 4.46 -18.01
C ALA A 244 10.59 5.20 -16.70
N ALA A 245 9.37 5.07 -16.20
CA ALA A 245 8.97 5.67 -14.93
C ALA A 245 9.83 5.16 -13.75
N TYR A 246 10.18 3.87 -13.74
CA TYR A 246 11.05 3.33 -12.70
C TYR A 246 12.41 4.03 -12.64
N GLU A 247 13.03 4.31 -13.80
CA GLU A 247 14.29 5.07 -13.87
C GLU A 247 14.13 6.48 -13.32
N THR A 248 13.06 7.19 -13.71
CA THR A 248 12.74 8.53 -13.22
C THR A 248 12.59 8.54 -11.68
N TYR A 249 11.80 7.59 -11.14
CA TYR A 249 11.62 7.44 -9.68
C TYR A 249 12.93 7.09 -8.99
N SER A 250 13.78 6.25 -9.59
CA SER A 250 15.06 5.83 -9.03
C SER A 250 16.02 7.01 -8.89
N GLU A 251 16.12 7.86 -9.91
CA GLU A 251 17.01 9.02 -9.89
C GLU A 251 16.57 10.03 -8.82
N VAL A 252 15.26 10.35 -8.75
CA VAL A 252 14.75 11.27 -7.72
C VAL A 252 14.93 10.68 -6.33
N LEU A 253 14.71 9.37 -6.14
CA LEU A 253 14.92 8.72 -4.86
C LEU A 253 16.39 8.79 -4.41
N SER A 254 17.33 8.55 -5.33
CA SER A 254 18.76 8.58 -5.02
C SER A 254 19.28 9.97 -4.64
N SER A 255 18.69 11.02 -5.19
CA SER A 255 19.05 12.42 -4.92
C SER A 255 18.27 13.05 -3.76
N SER A 256 17.19 12.39 -3.27
CA SER A 256 16.37 12.91 -2.18
C SER A 256 17.01 12.66 -0.82
N LYS A 257 17.12 13.71 0.00
CA LYS A 257 17.61 13.63 1.39
C LYS A 257 16.49 13.36 2.39
N ASP A 258 15.26 13.52 1.98
CA ASP A 258 14.01 13.33 2.71
C ASP A 258 13.23 12.13 2.13
N ASP A 259 12.12 11.77 2.77
CA ASP A 259 11.18 10.74 2.25
C ASP A 259 9.89 11.44 1.80
N PRO A 260 9.92 12.19 0.67
CA PRO A 260 8.80 13.01 0.23
C PRO A 260 7.66 12.14 -0.32
N ASP A 261 6.53 12.77 -0.58
CA ASP A 261 5.46 12.16 -1.37
C ASP A 261 5.95 11.78 -2.77
N PHE A 262 5.40 10.71 -3.35
CA PHE A 262 5.83 10.21 -4.67
C PHE A 262 5.60 11.21 -5.83
N SER A 263 4.77 12.23 -5.63
CA SER A 263 4.63 13.35 -6.57
C SER A 263 5.91 14.20 -6.69
N ALA A 264 6.87 14.02 -5.77
CA ALA A 264 8.21 14.61 -5.87
C ALA A 264 9.01 14.09 -7.09
N VAL A 265 8.52 13.08 -7.80
CA VAL A 265 9.09 12.64 -9.10
C VAL A 265 9.28 13.81 -10.07
N VAL A 266 8.46 14.86 -9.99
CA VAL A 266 8.61 16.08 -10.77
C VAL A 266 9.98 16.77 -10.59
N ARG A 267 10.72 16.45 -9.53
CA ARG A 267 12.08 16.97 -9.29
C ARG A 267 13.09 16.49 -10.36
N PHE A 268 12.78 15.38 -11.06
CA PHE A 268 13.60 14.89 -12.18
C PHE A 268 13.80 15.96 -13.25
N TRP A 269 12.74 16.71 -13.58
CA TRP A 269 12.77 17.76 -14.60
C TRP A 269 13.09 19.17 -14.06
N LYS A 270 13.41 19.31 -12.78
CA LYS A 270 13.92 20.59 -12.25
C LYS A 270 15.35 20.79 -12.73
N GLN A 271 15.50 21.64 -13.70
CA GLN A 271 16.77 22.33 -14.00
C GLN A 271 16.91 23.56 -13.11
#